data_182a1fd96d6bc0212d82a2f0790d4a09
#
_entry.id   182a1fd96d6bc0212d82a2f0790d4a09
#
_cell.length_a   1.000
_cell.length_b   1.000
_cell.length_c   1.000
_cell.angle_alpha   90.00
_cell.angle_beta   90.00
_cell.angle_gamma   90.00
#
_symmetry.space_group_name_H-M   'P 1'
#
loop_
_entity.id
_entity.type
_entity.pdbx_description
1 polymer ?
#
loop_
_entity_poly.entity_id
_entity_poly.type
_entity_poly.pdbx_seq_one_letter_code
_entity_poly.pdbx_strand_id
1 'polypeptide(L)'
;MIRHIKQINGRKLTALALAFSLGLSMFVTSCKSKDDKKLKPADYGSYGSDFARMIAKDFPDRSPYSAGEKSVGELIKQEMIKLKFEPEIQTFTTDKGTSTNYIVKIPGTGFYDLNAEGDVKMKHRIAIIGAHYDNLPPADKKKSTATAKKTGKEDPSAETTALEYSYDGINDNASGTACLLTAMKAFSEYPPFSYDVYFVAFGAGNDDYAGARKFYESLTSEEKLKIDVMYCVESLYAGDKVYASSGFKSLNSETRYKMRRKLYQAYDVCFANTLYTNYGFDLYYNESGIKTDLDGDKVEDIYNEVSVNKSDYIVFDEAGIPIVFFDSFEYNFTSMEDMKETKNLNLQNYGGMIRRTNDDSYLFLDSVLVEPDYDRNGDGEIDTSGDRLQIRINAIAFIIVEALLKGSDYGMTKAQYDEYLAQKAKEEALASVNSETTATAPSIRRTTAETSESSEETTTESTAAATTKAPTKKPTKKPTKKPTKKPTAKAKKKT
;
A
#
# COMPACT_ATOMS: atom_id res chain seq x y z
N MET A 1 54.73 43.78 26.19
CA MET A 1 53.26 43.91 26.26
C MET A 1 52.51 43.14 25.14
N ILE A 2 53.19 42.62 24.14
CA ILE A 2 52.55 41.95 22.96
C ILE A 2 52.37 40.42 23.14
N ARG A 3 53.08 39.78 24.10
CA ARG A 3 52.95 38.30 24.28
C ARG A 3 51.72 37.83 25.08
N HIS A 4 51.04 38.74 25.83
CA HIS A 4 49.86 38.32 26.64
C HIS A 4 48.54 38.36 25.86
N ILE A 5 48.48 39.10 24.74
CA ILE A 5 47.22 39.22 23.96
C ILE A 5 46.97 37.96 23.11
N LYS A 6 48.03 37.26 22.64
CA LYS A 6 47.84 36.03 21.81
C LYS A 6 47.37 34.79 22.61
N GLN A 7 47.65 34.73 23.93
CA GLN A 7 47.21 33.57 24.75
C GLN A 7 45.75 33.66 25.19
N ILE A 8 45.16 34.86 25.27
CA ILE A 8 43.77 35.03 25.69
C ILE A 8 42.80 34.68 24.53
N ASN A 9 43.19 34.94 23.30
CA ASN A 9 42.35 34.66 22.10
C ASN A 9 42.29 33.14 21.79
N GLY A 10 43.39 32.38 21.98
CA GLY A 10 43.40 30.93 21.73
C GLY A 10 42.56 30.13 22.74
N ARG A 11 42.53 30.54 24.01
CA ARG A 11 41.68 29.90 25.01
C ARG A 11 40.20 30.22 24.89
N LYS A 12 39.85 31.39 24.37
CA LYS A 12 38.46 31.76 24.11
C LYS A 12 37.92 31.07 22.84
N LEU A 13 38.74 30.85 21.81
CA LEU A 13 38.31 30.12 20.60
C LEU A 13 38.13 28.65 20.89
N THR A 14 39.03 28.00 21.68
CA THR A 14 38.85 26.59 22.08
C THR A 14 37.68 26.40 23.03
N ALA A 15 37.39 27.35 23.92
CA ALA A 15 36.19 27.28 24.78
C ALA A 15 34.89 27.47 23.97
N LEU A 16 34.90 28.32 22.94
CA LEU A 16 33.74 28.51 22.06
C LEU A 16 33.48 27.28 21.17
N ALA A 17 34.55 26.66 20.62
CA ALA A 17 34.45 25.43 19.85
C ALA A 17 33.98 24.23 20.68
N LEU A 18 34.49 24.11 21.98
CA LEU A 18 34.02 23.08 22.92
C LEU A 18 32.55 23.34 23.35
N ALA A 19 32.16 24.61 23.56
CA ALA A 19 30.79 24.94 23.93
C ALA A 19 29.81 24.68 22.76
N PHE A 20 30.25 24.91 21.51
CA PHE A 20 29.44 24.61 20.33
C PHE A 20 29.34 23.10 20.06
N SER A 21 30.41 22.31 20.28
CA SER A 21 30.36 20.85 20.16
C SER A 21 29.59 20.20 21.31
N LEU A 22 29.64 20.73 22.52
CA LEU A 22 28.84 20.28 23.67
C LEU A 22 27.37 20.74 23.52
N GLY A 23 27.10 21.93 22.97
CA GLY A 23 25.76 22.41 22.64
C GLY A 23 25.13 21.58 21.55
N LEU A 24 25.87 21.21 20.48
CA LEU A 24 25.38 20.37 19.41
C LEU A 24 25.13 18.91 19.88
N SER A 25 25.99 18.38 20.77
CA SER A 25 25.77 17.06 21.36
C SER A 25 24.60 17.03 22.35
N MET A 26 24.32 18.15 23.07
CA MET A 26 23.13 18.24 23.92
C MET A 26 21.84 18.45 23.12
N PHE A 27 21.88 19.10 21.96
CA PHE A 27 20.71 19.18 21.08
C PHE A 27 20.41 17.87 20.37
N VAL A 28 21.42 17.04 20.06
CA VAL A 28 21.22 15.70 19.48
C VAL A 28 20.74 14.70 20.55
N THR A 29 21.01 14.93 21.86
CA THR A 29 20.49 14.09 22.95
C THR A 29 19.16 14.57 23.52
N SER A 30 18.68 15.79 23.17
CA SER A 30 17.41 16.33 23.66
C SER A 30 16.25 16.17 22.67
N CYS A 31 16.49 15.73 21.45
CA CYS A 31 15.50 15.17 20.55
C CYS A 31 15.63 13.63 20.51
N LYS A 32 15.54 12.95 21.66
CA LYS A 32 14.75 11.75 21.69
C LYS A 32 13.32 12.22 21.45
N SER A 33 12.92 12.32 20.17
CA SER A 33 11.55 12.11 19.78
C SER A 33 11.06 10.94 20.64
N LYS A 34 9.90 11.05 21.25
CA LYS A 34 9.10 9.89 21.61
C LYS A 34 9.43 8.88 20.53
N ASP A 35 9.97 7.69 20.89
CA ASP A 35 10.16 6.63 19.93
C ASP A 35 8.89 6.61 19.10
N ASP A 36 8.97 7.06 17.84
CA ASP A 36 7.83 7.03 16.92
C ASP A 36 7.57 5.55 16.75
N LYS A 37 6.75 5.00 17.65
CA LYS A 37 6.39 3.58 17.68
C LYS A 37 5.70 3.34 16.36
N LYS A 38 6.42 2.75 15.42
CA LYS A 38 5.83 2.37 14.15
C LYS A 38 4.70 1.39 14.45
N LEU A 39 3.47 1.78 14.13
CA LEU A 39 2.32 0.92 14.33
C LEU A 39 2.47 -0.35 13.49
N LYS A 40 2.01 -1.46 14.06
CA LYS A 40 1.89 -2.75 13.38
C LYS A 40 0.40 -3.04 13.13
N PRO A 41 0.04 -3.92 12.20
CA PRO A 41 -1.38 -4.26 11.99
C PRO A 41 -2.09 -4.72 13.26
N ALA A 42 -1.41 -5.45 14.15
CA ALA A 42 -1.96 -5.88 15.43
C ALA A 42 -2.35 -4.72 16.37
N ASP A 43 -1.65 -3.61 16.30
CA ASP A 43 -1.94 -2.43 17.13
C ASP A 43 -3.28 -1.76 16.77
N TYR A 44 -3.87 -2.07 15.60
CA TYR A 44 -5.18 -1.54 15.17
C TYR A 44 -6.36 -2.18 15.91
N GLY A 45 -6.16 -3.36 16.52
CA GLY A 45 -7.16 -4.06 17.31
C GLY A 45 -8.37 -4.53 16.50
N SER A 46 -9.51 -4.71 17.16
CA SER A 46 -10.77 -5.17 16.55
C SER A 46 -11.63 -4.07 15.94
N TYR A 47 -11.19 -2.80 16.00
CA TYR A 47 -12.00 -1.64 15.59
C TYR A 47 -12.66 -1.83 14.22
N GLY A 48 -11.91 -2.24 13.21
CA GLY A 48 -12.44 -2.40 11.85
C GLY A 48 -13.41 -3.56 11.73
N SER A 49 -13.08 -4.74 12.27
CA SER A 49 -13.95 -5.91 12.21
C SER A 49 -15.24 -5.73 13.00
N ASP A 50 -15.17 -5.07 14.16
CA ASP A 50 -16.36 -4.73 14.97
C ASP A 50 -17.26 -3.75 14.23
N PHE A 51 -16.68 -2.73 13.57
CA PHE A 51 -17.44 -1.75 12.80
C PHE A 51 -18.10 -2.38 11.57
N ALA A 52 -17.41 -3.27 10.85
CA ALA A 52 -17.99 -4.01 9.73
C ALA A 52 -19.20 -4.85 10.18
N ARG A 53 -19.06 -5.60 11.27
CA ARG A 53 -20.16 -6.41 11.84
C ARG A 53 -21.32 -5.55 12.31
N MET A 54 -21.06 -4.38 12.89
CA MET A 54 -22.09 -3.41 13.26
C MET A 54 -22.87 -2.92 12.04
N ILE A 55 -22.18 -2.54 10.94
CA ILE A 55 -22.85 -2.18 9.69
C ILE A 55 -23.73 -3.31 9.18
N ALA A 56 -23.20 -4.53 9.10
CA ALA A 56 -23.91 -5.68 8.59
C ALA A 56 -25.16 -6.00 9.42
N LYS A 57 -25.01 -5.99 10.75
CA LYS A 57 -26.09 -6.31 11.70
C LYS A 57 -27.19 -5.24 11.72
N ASP A 58 -26.81 -3.96 11.81
CA ASP A 58 -27.75 -2.86 12.09
C ASP A 58 -28.31 -2.26 10.81
N PHE A 59 -27.63 -2.43 9.68
CA PHE A 59 -28.00 -1.89 8.36
C PHE A 59 -27.90 -2.94 7.23
N PRO A 60 -28.58 -4.09 7.34
CA PRO A 60 -28.49 -5.18 6.35
C PRO A 60 -29.07 -4.83 4.99
N ASP A 61 -29.94 -3.80 4.89
CA ASP A 61 -30.57 -3.28 3.68
C ASP A 61 -30.14 -1.84 3.47
N ARG A 62 -29.01 -1.65 2.84
CA ARG A 62 -28.45 -0.34 2.50
C ARG A 62 -28.26 -0.17 1.00
N SER A 63 -29.26 -0.62 0.23
CA SER A 63 -29.25 -0.50 -1.24
C SER A 63 -29.13 0.97 -1.67
N PRO A 64 -28.56 1.25 -2.85
CA PRO A 64 -28.45 2.62 -3.37
C PRO A 64 -29.75 3.41 -3.23
N TYR A 65 -29.65 4.66 -2.78
CA TYR A 65 -30.75 5.62 -2.60
C TYR A 65 -31.79 5.26 -1.53
N SER A 66 -31.57 4.17 -0.78
CA SER A 66 -32.50 3.72 0.26
C SER A 66 -32.35 4.51 1.57
N ALA A 67 -33.35 4.36 2.43
CA ALA A 67 -33.26 4.86 3.81
C ALA A 67 -32.14 4.20 4.62
N GLY A 68 -31.84 2.91 4.33
CA GLY A 68 -30.74 2.17 4.94
C GLY A 68 -29.38 2.74 4.53
N GLU A 69 -29.16 3.01 3.24
CA GLU A 69 -27.95 3.70 2.76
C GLU A 69 -27.76 5.06 3.47
N LYS A 70 -28.81 5.87 3.55
CA LYS A 70 -28.74 7.14 4.24
C LYS A 70 -28.38 6.99 5.71
N SER A 71 -28.94 5.98 6.39
CA SER A 71 -28.69 5.75 7.81
C SER A 71 -27.26 5.31 8.08
N VAL A 72 -26.72 4.38 7.29
CA VAL A 72 -25.31 3.94 7.43
C VAL A 72 -24.35 5.07 7.04
N GLY A 73 -24.68 5.89 6.05
CA GLY A 73 -23.91 7.07 5.69
C GLY A 73 -23.79 8.07 6.85
N GLU A 74 -24.89 8.31 7.57
CA GLU A 74 -24.87 9.16 8.77
C GLU A 74 -24.04 8.53 9.90
N LEU A 75 -24.10 7.19 10.08
CA LEU A 75 -23.22 6.49 11.03
C LEU A 75 -21.73 6.68 10.67
N ILE A 76 -21.36 6.53 9.39
CA ILE A 76 -19.98 6.74 8.91
C ILE A 76 -19.53 8.18 9.20
N LYS A 77 -20.37 9.16 8.91
CA LYS A 77 -20.09 10.56 9.23
C LYS A 77 -19.83 10.77 10.72
N GLN A 78 -20.67 10.20 11.59
CA GLN A 78 -20.47 10.30 13.03
C GLN A 78 -19.17 9.65 13.48
N GLU A 79 -18.80 8.53 12.85
CA GLU A 79 -17.52 7.87 13.15
C GLU A 79 -16.33 8.71 12.71
N MET A 80 -16.36 9.32 11.51
CA MET A 80 -15.33 10.28 11.07
C MET A 80 -15.16 11.44 12.07
N ILE A 81 -16.28 11.97 12.60
CA ILE A 81 -16.25 13.03 13.63
C ILE A 81 -15.62 12.53 14.94
N LYS A 82 -15.95 11.31 15.40
CA LYS A 82 -15.32 10.70 16.59
C LYS A 82 -13.82 10.53 16.42
N LEU A 83 -13.37 10.22 15.20
CA LEU A 83 -11.96 10.17 14.82
C LEU A 83 -11.32 11.56 14.67
N LYS A 84 -12.06 12.63 14.99
CA LYS A 84 -11.64 14.05 14.96
C LYS A 84 -11.42 14.59 13.54
N PHE A 85 -12.07 14.01 12.55
CA PHE A 85 -12.13 14.56 11.21
C PHE A 85 -13.49 15.18 10.94
N GLU A 86 -13.52 16.26 10.17
CA GLU A 86 -14.75 16.93 9.77
C GLU A 86 -15.05 16.60 8.30
N PRO A 87 -16.02 15.71 8.00
CA PRO A 87 -16.29 15.30 6.64
C PRO A 87 -17.07 16.39 5.87
N GLU A 88 -16.64 16.64 4.64
CA GLU A 88 -17.42 17.33 3.63
C GLU A 88 -18.55 16.40 3.17
N ILE A 89 -19.78 16.94 3.11
CA ILE A 89 -20.98 16.20 2.72
C ILE A 89 -21.33 16.54 1.28
N GLN A 90 -21.14 15.59 0.38
CA GLN A 90 -21.47 15.75 -1.03
C GLN A 90 -22.73 14.98 -1.38
N THR A 91 -23.87 15.64 -1.30
CA THR A 91 -25.16 15.05 -1.76
C THR A 91 -25.29 15.21 -3.26
N PHE A 92 -25.71 14.16 -3.95
CA PHE A 92 -25.93 14.14 -5.39
C PHE A 92 -27.22 13.39 -5.75
N THR A 93 -27.76 13.69 -6.92
CA THR A 93 -28.99 13.07 -7.43
C THR A 93 -28.72 12.47 -8.81
N THR A 94 -29.28 11.28 -9.04
CA THR A 94 -29.37 10.59 -10.33
C THR A 94 -30.84 10.46 -10.72
N ASP A 95 -31.13 9.85 -11.85
CA ASP A 95 -32.50 9.50 -12.27
C ASP A 95 -33.16 8.45 -11.35
N LYS A 96 -32.37 7.71 -10.56
CA LYS A 96 -32.85 6.67 -9.66
C LYS A 96 -33.06 7.15 -8.21
N GLY A 97 -32.43 8.25 -7.81
CA GLY A 97 -32.57 8.76 -6.45
C GLY A 97 -31.45 9.70 -6.01
N THR A 98 -31.40 9.94 -4.71
CA THR A 98 -30.42 10.82 -4.08
C THR A 98 -29.55 10.03 -3.11
N SER A 99 -28.23 10.17 -3.23
CA SER A 99 -27.24 9.58 -2.34
C SER A 99 -26.22 10.63 -1.90
N THR A 100 -25.24 10.23 -1.09
CA THR A 100 -24.29 11.16 -0.46
C THR A 100 -22.90 10.52 -0.36
N ASN A 101 -21.86 11.25 -0.75
CA ASN A 101 -20.48 10.92 -0.41
C ASN A 101 -20.07 11.64 0.88
N TYR A 102 -19.27 10.97 1.71
CA TYR A 102 -18.64 11.54 2.90
C TYR A 102 -17.13 11.62 2.67
N ILE A 103 -16.59 12.84 2.68
CA ILE A 103 -15.25 13.12 2.18
C ILE A 103 -14.45 13.81 3.28
N VAL A 104 -13.27 13.27 3.62
CA VAL A 104 -12.30 13.93 4.49
C VAL A 104 -11.06 14.25 3.68
N LYS A 105 -10.72 15.54 3.59
CA LYS A 105 -9.53 16.03 2.89
C LYS A 105 -8.50 16.49 3.92
N ILE A 106 -7.34 15.85 3.95
CA ILE A 106 -6.25 16.15 4.88
C ILE A 106 -5.08 16.71 4.08
N PRO A 107 -4.72 17.99 4.30
CA PRO A 107 -3.60 18.59 3.59
C PRO A 107 -2.28 17.97 4.04
N GLY A 108 -1.42 17.69 3.06
CA GLY A 108 -0.07 17.19 3.27
C GLY A 108 1.00 18.28 3.30
N THR A 109 2.23 17.88 3.63
CA THR A 109 3.39 18.79 3.64
C THR A 109 4.00 19.00 2.25
N GLY A 110 3.53 18.26 1.23
CA GLY A 110 4.08 18.29 -0.12
C GLY A 110 5.35 17.45 -0.28
N PHE A 111 5.81 17.37 -1.51
CA PHE A 111 7.05 16.69 -1.93
C PHE A 111 8.07 17.71 -2.40
N TYR A 112 9.32 17.52 -2.03
CA TYR A 112 10.44 18.41 -2.31
C TYR A 112 11.25 17.85 -3.47
N ASP A 113 11.25 18.56 -4.59
CA ASP A 113 11.98 18.22 -5.80
C ASP A 113 13.18 19.16 -5.94
N LEU A 114 14.38 18.59 -6.06
CA LEU A 114 15.63 19.33 -6.24
C LEU A 114 15.95 19.35 -7.73
N ASN A 115 16.11 20.53 -8.30
CA ASN A 115 16.63 20.65 -9.66
C ASN A 115 18.17 20.49 -9.68
N ALA A 116 18.76 20.45 -10.86
CA ALA A 116 20.21 20.30 -11.04
C ALA A 116 21.03 21.44 -10.41
N GLU A 117 20.43 22.62 -10.27
CA GLU A 117 21.03 23.82 -9.68
C GLU A 117 20.91 23.82 -8.14
N GLY A 118 20.18 22.87 -7.55
CA GLY A 118 19.96 22.78 -6.12
C GLY A 118 18.77 23.60 -5.60
N ASP A 119 17.99 24.23 -6.51
CA ASP A 119 16.76 24.90 -6.12
C ASP A 119 15.68 23.88 -5.78
N VAL A 120 14.90 24.19 -4.76
CA VAL A 120 13.85 23.33 -4.23
C VAL A 120 12.50 23.80 -4.73
N LYS A 121 11.74 22.87 -5.34
CA LYS A 121 10.32 23.08 -5.66
C LYS A 121 9.46 22.14 -4.86
N MET A 122 8.52 22.69 -4.11
CA MET A 122 7.50 21.90 -3.41
C MET A 122 6.34 21.61 -4.37
N LYS A 123 5.90 20.34 -4.41
CA LYS A 123 4.77 19.88 -5.23
C LYS A 123 3.80 19.12 -4.35
N HIS A 124 2.54 19.48 -4.41
CA HIS A 124 1.46 18.72 -3.79
C HIS A 124 1.01 17.57 -4.71
N ARG A 125 0.73 16.42 -4.13
CA ARG A 125 0.14 15.24 -4.77
C ARG A 125 -1.00 14.73 -3.91
N ILE A 126 -2.04 14.24 -4.56
CA ILE A 126 -3.25 13.74 -3.91
C ILE A 126 -3.22 12.21 -3.98
N ALA A 127 -3.45 11.57 -2.84
CA ALA A 127 -3.78 10.16 -2.74
C ALA A 127 -5.24 10.04 -2.28
N ILE A 128 -6.03 9.25 -3.01
CA ILE A 128 -7.44 9.00 -2.69
C ILE A 128 -7.53 7.60 -2.11
N ILE A 129 -8.24 7.44 -1.00
CA ILE A 129 -8.63 6.15 -0.43
C ILE A 129 -10.16 6.12 -0.41
N GLY A 130 -10.75 5.11 -1.04
CA GLY A 130 -12.20 5.05 -1.17
C GLY A 130 -12.77 3.65 -1.05
N ALA A 131 -14.02 3.58 -0.57
CA ALA A 131 -14.86 2.40 -0.53
C ALA A 131 -16.32 2.82 -0.59
N HIS A 132 -17.15 2.06 -1.32
CA HIS A 132 -18.59 2.30 -1.26
C HIS A 132 -19.19 1.67 0.01
N TYR A 133 -20.27 2.27 0.50
CA TYR A 133 -20.91 1.82 1.75
C TYR A 133 -22.32 1.24 1.55
N ASP A 134 -22.89 1.40 0.36
CA ASP A 134 -24.12 0.73 -0.04
C ASP A 134 -23.89 -0.77 -0.30
N ASN A 135 -24.96 -1.53 -0.39
CA ASN A 135 -24.93 -2.94 -0.79
C ASN A 135 -26.01 -3.27 -1.81
N LEU A 136 -25.93 -4.46 -2.39
CA LEU A 136 -26.93 -4.93 -3.34
C LEU A 136 -27.42 -6.32 -2.91
N PRO A 137 -28.56 -6.40 -2.17
CA PRO A 137 -29.11 -7.68 -1.73
C PRO A 137 -29.53 -8.54 -2.93
N PRO A 138 -29.47 -9.88 -2.80
CA PRO A 138 -29.97 -10.78 -3.83
C PRO A 138 -31.47 -10.60 -4.03
N ALA A 139 -31.93 -10.82 -5.27
CA ALA A 139 -33.36 -10.72 -5.61
C ALA A 139 -34.24 -11.71 -4.84
N ASP A 140 -33.67 -12.86 -4.45
CA ASP A 140 -34.31 -13.93 -3.67
C ASP A 140 -33.87 -13.90 -2.20
N LYS A 141 -33.68 -12.71 -1.62
CA LYS A 141 -33.29 -12.57 -0.21
C LYS A 141 -34.22 -13.40 0.68
N LYS A 142 -33.64 -14.38 1.34
CA LYS A 142 -34.35 -15.33 2.22
C LYS A 142 -33.53 -15.64 3.46
N LYS A 143 -34.21 -16.16 4.47
CA LYS A 143 -33.53 -16.78 5.60
C LYS A 143 -32.96 -18.13 5.15
N SER A 144 -31.74 -18.39 5.50
CA SER A 144 -31.03 -19.65 5.30
C SER A 144 -30.65 -20.24 6.64
N THR A 145 -30.34 -21.54 6.65
CA THR A 145 -29.96 -22.24 7.86
C THR A 145 -28.64 -22.97 7.64
N ALA A 146 -27.67 -22.75 8.52
CA ALA A 146 -26.41 -23.49 8.54
C ALA A 146 -26.23 -24.25 9.85
N THR A 147 -25.43 -25.29 9.81
CA THR A 147 -24.99 -25.98 11.02
C THR A 147 -23.74 -25.28 11.53
N ALA A 148 -23.86 -24.57 12.66
CA ALA A 148 -22.70 -23.92 13.26
C ALA A 148 -21.69 -24.98 13.73
N LYS A 149 -20.46 -24.94 13.20
CA LYS A 149 -19.34 -25.70 13.75
C LYS A 149 -18.84 -24.96 15.00
N LYS A 150 -18.97 -25.60 16.17
CA LYS A 150 -18.31 -25.09 17.38
C LYS A 150 -16.80 -25.26 17.24
N THR A 151 -16.07 -24.15 17.30
CA THR A 151 -14.62 -24.16 17.47
C THR A 151 -14.30 -24.33 18.95
N GLY A 152 -13.75 -25.44 19.29
CA GLY A 152 -13.32 -25.81 20.64
C GLY A 152 -13.27 -27.34 20.80
N LYS A 153 -12.52 -27.86 21.77
CA LYS A 153 -12.44 -29.30 22.04
C LYS A 153 -13.86 -29.87 22.09
N GLU A 154 -14.18 -30.66 21.06
CA GLU A 154 -15.53 -31.21 20.86
C GLU A 154 -15.96 -32.04 22.06
N ASP A 155 -17.00 -31.59 22.72
CA ASP A 155 -17.85 -32.48 23.50
C ASP A 155 -18.79 -33.17 22.49
N PRO A 156 -18.68 -34.50 22.31
CA PRO A 156 -19.52 -35.25 21.35
C PRO A 156 -21.02 -35.16 21.64
N SER A 157 -21.40 -34.64 22.79
CA SER A 157 -22.81 -34.47 23.22
C SER A 157 -23.37 -33.07 22.97
N ALA A 158 -22.58 -32.12 22.42
CA ALA A 158 -23.04 -30.78 22.18
C ALA A 158 -24.06 -30.74 21.02
N GLU A 159 -25.31 -30.37 21.32
CA GLU A 159 -26.37 -30.14 20.34
C GLU A 159 -25.89 -29.17 19.26
N THR A 160 -25.93 -29.60 18.00
CA THR A 160 -25.70 -28.76 16.83
C THR A 160 -26.87 -27.81 16.70
N THR A 161 -26.65 -26.54 17.09
CA THR A 161 -27.68 -25.52 16.95
C THR A 161 -27.71 -25.04 15.50
N ALA A 162 -28.88 -25.13 14.87
CA ALA A 162 -29.08 -24.53 13.55
C ALA A 162 -28.94 -23.01 13.64
N LEU A 163 -28.04 -22.44 12.82
CA LEU A 163 -27.87 -21.02 12.71
C LEU A 163 -28.75 -20.46 11.59
N GLU A 164 -29.72 -19.62 11.93
CA GLU A 164 -30.46 -18.85 10.91
C GLU A 164 -29.68 -17.62 10.53
N TYR A 165 -29.55 -17.37 9.25
CA TYR A 165 -28.87 -16.18 8.70
C TYR A 165 -29.58 -15.68 7.43
N SER A 166 -29.28 -14.45 7.04
CA SER A 166 -29.73 -13.87 5.79
C SER A 166 -28.69 -12.86 5.32
N TYR A 167 -28.72 -12.50 4.05
CA TYR A 167 -27.87 -11.46 3.47
C TYR A 167 -27.81 -10.20 4.33
N ASP A 168 -26.62 -9.70 4.57
CA ASP A 168 -26.36 -8.45 5.27
C ASP A 168 -25.20 -7.62 4.65
N GLY A 169 -24.48 -8.17 3.67
CA GLY A 169 -23.43 -7.49 2.93
C GLY A 169 -22.20 -7.19 3.78
N ILE A 170 -21.82 -8.08 4.70
CA ILE A 170 -20.61 -7.95 5.48
C ILE A 170 -19.38 -7.95 4.58
N ASN A 171 -19.36 -8.79 3.54
CA ASN A 171 -18.28 -8.89 2.58
C ASN A 171 -18.36 -7.71 1.59
N ASP A 172 -19.50 -7.51 0.90
CA ASP A 172 -19.74 -6.47 -0.11
C ASP A 172 -20.74 -5.40 0.41
N ASN A 173 -20.33 -4.23 0.96
CA ASN A 173 -18.93 -3.80 1.18
C ASN A 173 -18.76 -3.18 2.59
N ALA A 174 -19.35 -3.80 3.64
CA ALA A 174 -19.11 -3.34 5.01
C ALA A 174 -17.63 -3.52 5.40
N SER A 175 -16.98 -4.58 4.87
CA SER A 175 -15.55 -4.86 5.11
C SER A 175 -14.64 -3.77 4.53
N GLY A 176 -14.90 -3.31 3.31
CA GLY A 176 -14.13 -2.23 2.67
C GLY A 176 -14.37 -0.87 3.34
N THR A 177 -15.63 -0.57 3.70
CA THR A 177 -15.97 0.64 4.45
C THR A 177 -15.25 0.68 5.81
N ALA A 178 -15.22 -0.44 6.52
CA ALA A 178 -14.51 -0.53 7.80
C ALA A 178 -12.99 -0.43 7.63
N CYS A 179 -12.42 -0.95 6.54
CA CYS A 179 -11.01 -0.79 6.22
C CYS A 179 -10.66 0.68 5.96
N LEU A 180 -11.49 1.42 5.23
CA LEU A 180 -11.35 2.87 5.01
C LEU A 180 -11.25 3.62 6.35
N LEU A 181 -12.17 3.37 7.28
CA LEU A 181 -12.17 4.02 8.60
C LEU A 181 -11.02 3.57 9.49
N THR A 182 -10.57 2.31 9.37
CA THR A 182 -9.40 1.80 10.07
C THR A 182 -8.12 2.49 9.59
N ALA A 183 -7.97 2.66 8.28
CA ALA A 183 -6.85 3.41 7.71
C ALA A 183 -6.88 4.88 8.15
N MET A 184 -8.06 5.50 8.17
CA MET A 184 -8.24 6.87 8.66
C MET A 184 -7.86 7.02 10.14
N LYS A 185 -8.30 6.08 10.98
CA LYS A 185 -7.94 6.05 12.41
C LYS A 185 -6.43 5.93 12.59
N ALA A 186 -5.81 4.95 11.92
CA ALA A 186 -4.37 4.75 11.98
C ALA A 186 -3.61 5.97 11.49
N PHE A 187 -4.07 6.59 10.40
CA PHE A 187 -3.49 7.80 9.82
C PHE A 187 -3.39 8.95 10.83
N SER A 188 -4.38 9.11 11.72
CA SER A 188 -4.39 10.16 12.74
C SER A 188 -3.29 10.02 13.80
N GLU A 189 -2.66 8.88 13.92
CA GLU A 189 -1.60 8.58 14.89
C GLU A 189 -0.18 8.84 14.36
N TYR A 190 -0.07 9.15 13.05
CA TYR A 190 1.20 9.46 12.40
C TYR A 190 1.47 10.98 12.30
N PRO A 191 2.74 11.39 12.10
CA PRO A 191 3.06 12.77 11.74
C PRO A 191 2.42 13.15 10.40
N PRO A 192 2.34 14.46 10.06
CA PRO A 192 1.78 14.89 8.79
C PRO A 192 2.43 14.20 7.60
N PHE A 193 1.62 13.67 6.71
CA PHE A 193 2.05 13.01 5.48
C PHE A 193 2.48 14.03 4.42
N SER A 194 3.24 13.60 3.43
CA SER A 194 3.58 14.46 2.28
C SER A 194 2.45 14.56 1.27
N TYR A 195 1.61 13.53 1.15
CA TYR A 195 0.40 13.57 0.34
C TYR A 195 -0.69 14.45 0.95
N ASP A 196 -1.42 15.17 0.09
CA ASP A 196 -2.79 15.56 0.41
C ASP A 196 -3.63 14.27 0.32
N VAL A 197 -4.28 13.87 1.42
CA VAL A 197 -4.99 12.59 1.48
C VAL A 197 -6.48 12.80 1.55
N TYR A 198 -7.21 12.15 0.61
CA TYR A 198 -8.67 12.21 0.53
C TYR A 198 -9.24 10.83 0.87
N PHE A 199 -9.93 10.74 2.02
CA PHE A 199 -10.72 9.58 2.38
C PHE A 199 -12.15 9.79 1.94
N VAL A 200 -12.70 8.85 1.17
CA VAL A 200 -14.04 8.99 0.59
C VAL A 200 -14.87 7.73 0.80
N ALA A 201 -15.95 7.85 1.57
CA ALA A 201 -17.00 6.85 1.59
C ALA A 201 -18.00 7.18 0.48
N PHE A 202 -18.04 6.35 -0.56
CA PHE A 202 -18.89 6.56 -1.74
C PHE A 202 -20.30 6.02 -1.51
N GLY A 203 -21.31 6.84 -1.80
CA GLY A 203 -22.70 6.37 -1.89
C GLY A 203 -23.03 5.86 -3.28
N ALA A 204 -24.02 4.99 -3.37
CA ALA A 204 -24.53 4.41 -4.62
C ALA A 204 -23.44 3.79 -5.51
N GLY A 205 -22.48 3.09 -4.91
CA GLY A 205 -21.43 2.39 -5.63
C GLY A 205 -21.97 1.27 -6.52
N ASN A 206 -23.02 0.59 -6.07
CA ASN A 206 -23.70 -0.44 -6.84
C ASN A 206 -24.60 0.11 -7.98
N ASP A 207 -24.65 1.42 -8.18
CA ASP A 207 -25.31 2.06 -9.33
C ASP A 207 -24.29 2.72 -10.26
N ASP A 208 -23.56 1.90 -11.01
CA ASP A 208 -22.52 2.32 -11.96
C ASP A 208 -21.51 3.31 -11.33
N TYR A 209 -21.16 3.05 -10.07
CA TYR A 209 -20.16 3.86 -9.32
C TYR A 209 -20.56 5.34 -9.20
N ALA A 210 -21.85 5.62 -9.05
CA ALA A 210 -22.40 6.98 -9.12
C ALA A 210 -21.73 7.94 -8.15
N GLY A 211 -21.45 7.51 -6.90
CA GLY A 211 -20.75 8.32 -5.92
C GLY A 211 -19.34 8.68 -6.36
N ALA A 212 -18.57 7.69 -6.83
CA ALA A 212 -17.22 7.91 -7.33
C ALA A 212 -17.21 8.85 -8.54
N ARG A 213 -18.16 8.70 -9.48
CA ARG A 213 -18.31 9.61 -10.63
C ARG A 213 -18.59 11.03 -10.18
N LYS A 214 -19.55 11.24 -9.26
CA LYS A 214 -19.89 12.56 -8.75
C LYS A 214 -18.73 13.19 -7.96
N PHE A 215 -18.01 12.41 -7.19
CA PHE A 215 -16.80 12.90 -6.52
C PHE A 215 -15.75 13.34 -7.54
N TYR A 216 -15.40 12.50 -8.52
CA TYR A 216 -14.40 12.84 -9.53
C TYR A 216 -14.81 14.05 -10.37
N GLU A 217 -16.09 14.13 -10.78
CA GLU A 217 -16.62 15.28 -11.53
C GLU A 217 -16.44 16.59 -10.76
N SER A 218 -16.62 16.59 -9.42
CA SER A 218 -16.53 17.77 -8.56
C SER A 218 -15.12 18.30 -8.35
N LEU A 219 -14.11 17.48 -8.58
CA LEU A 219 -12.71 17.90 -8.44
C LEU A 219 -12.35 18.95 -9.49
N THR A 220 -11.61 19.96 -9.06
CA THR A 220 -11.05 20.98 -9.96
C THR A 220 -10.05 20.35 -10.95
N SER A 221 -9.79 21.03 -12.05
CA SER A 221 -8.76 20.58 -13.01
C SER A 221 -7.38 20.49 -12.37
N GLU A 222 -7.08 21.35 -11.40
CA GLU A 222 -5.82 21.33 -10.66
C GLU A 222 -5.73 20.10 -9.73
N GLU A 223 -6.80 19.79 -8.97
CA GLU A 223 -6.84 18.58 -8.15
C GLU A 223 -6.68 17.32 -9.00
N LYS A 224 -7.39 17.21 -10.12
CA LYS A 224 -7.29 16.07 -11.05
C LYS A 224 -5.86 15.82 -11.53
N LEU A 225 -5.10 16.88 -11.83
CA LEU A 225 -3.70 16.78 -12.24
C LEU A 225 -2.75 16.38 -11.11
N LYS A 226 -3.14 16.59 -9.86
CA LYS A 226 -2.36 16.24 -8.67
C LYS A 226 -2.58 14.80 -8.20
N ILE A 227 -3.65 14.13 -8.65
CA ILE A 227 -3.93 12.76 -8.20
C ILE A 227 -2.79 11.83 -8.66
N ASP A 228 -2.18 11.15 -7.69
CA ASP A 228 -1.08 10.23 -7.90
C ASP A 228 -1.50 8.77 -7.82
N VAL A 229 -2.55 8.49 -7.05
CA VAL A 229 -3.06 7.14 -6.82
C VAL A 229 -4.49 7.17 -6.29
N MET A 230 -5.28 6.14 -6.65
CA MET A 230 -6.53 5.76 -6.01
C MET A 230 -6.38 4.37 -5.39
N TYR A 231 -6.48 4.29 -4.06
CA TYR A 231 -6.64 3.05 -3.31
C TYR A 231 -8.14 2.77 -3.16
N CYS A 232 -8.60 1.68 -3.71
CA CYS A 232 -10.00 1.25 -3.63
C CYS A 232 -10.08 -0.06 -2.85
N VAL A 233 -11.04 -0.19 -1.95
CA VAL A 233 -11.18 -1.36 -1.07
C VAL A 233 -12.59 -1.93 -1.18
N GLU A 234 -12.67 -3.23 -1.49
CA GLU A 234 -13.94 -3.94 -1.60
C GLU A 234 -13.80 -5.41 -1.20
N SER A 235 -14.84 -5.94 -0.51
CA SER A 235 -15.03 -7.37 -0.30
C SER A 235 -13.81 -8.12 0.27
N LEU A 236 -13.33 -7.70 1.44
CA LEU A 236 -12.11 -8.28 2.01
C LEU A 236 -12.31 -9.63 2.72
N TYR A 237 -13.57 -10.05 3.00
CA TYR A 237 -13.82 -11.11 3.99
C TYR A 237 -13.85 -12.53 3.41
N ALA A 238 -14.70 -12.75 2.40
CA ALA A 238 -15.12 -14.12 2.04
C ALA A 238 -14.15 -14.86 1.10
N GLY A 239 -13.47 -14.14 0.20
CA GLY A 239 -12.59 -14.74 -0.79
C GLY A 239 -11.41 -15.50 -0.19
N ASP A 240 -10.88 -16.50 -0.92
CA ASP A 240 -9.81 -17.35 -0.39
C ASP A 240 -8.54 -16.54 -0.09
N LYS A 241 -8.20 -15.59 -0.95
CA LYS A 241 -6.99 -14.76 -0.85
C LYS A 241 -7.35 -13.29 -1.00
N VAL A 242 -6.53 -12.42 -0.43
CA VAL A 242 -6.62 -10.98 -0.68
C VAL A 242 -5.63 -10.60 -1.76
N TYR A 243 -6.13 -9.93 -2.79
CA TYR A 243 -5.36 -9.47 -3.92
C TYR A 243 -5.22 -7.95 -3.92
N ALA A 244 -4.08 -7.48 -4.43
CA ALA A 244 -3.98 -6.11 -4.92
C ALA A 244 -3.91 -6.16 -6.45
N SER A 245 -4.67 -5.29 -7.11
CA SER A 245 -4.79 -5.23 -8.54
C SER A 245 -4.65 -3.79 -9.06
N SER A 246 -4.13 -3.64 -10.27
CA SER A 246 -4.12 -2.36 -10.98
C SER A 246 -5.40 -2.22 -11.83
N GLY A 247 -5.64 -1.02 -12.33
CA GLY A 247 -6.70 -0.75 -13.30
C GLY A 247 -6.40 -1.28 -14.71
N PHE A 248 -7.42 -1.31 -15.59
CA PHE A 248 -7.32 -1.80 -16.97
C PHE A 248 -6.39 -0.95 -17.86
N LYS A 249 -6.25 0.36 -17.57
CA LYS A 249 -5.27 1.21 -18.29
C LYS A 249 -3.82 0.74 -18.14
N SER A 250 -3.54 -0.12 -17.14
CA SER A 250 -2.23 -0.75 -16.95
C SER A 250 -1.96 -1.92 -17.91
N LEU A 251 -2.95 -2.36 -18.69
CA LEU A 251 -2.80 -3.39 -19.72
C LEU A 251 -1.99 -2.86 -20.91
N ASN A 252 -2.11 -1.56 -21.20
CA ASN A 252 -1.30 -0.92 -22.22
C ASN A 252 0.19 -0.99 -21.86
N SER A 253 0.99 -1.61 -22.74
CA SER A 253 2.41 -1.87 -22.52
C SER A 253 3.26 -0.62 -22.33
N GLU A 254 2.89 0.51 -22.97
CA GLU A 254 3.63 1.77 -22.89
C GLU A 254 3.47 2.47 -21.54
N THR A 255 2.31 2.32 -20.91
CA THR A 255 1.98 2.98 -19.63
C THR A 255 2.06 2.03 -18.44
N ARG A 256 2.20 0.72 -18.67
CA ARG A 256 2.13 -0.33 -17.64
C ARG A 256 2.93 -0.03 -16.38
N TYR A 257 4.21 0.27 -16.49
CA TYR A 257 5.05 0.54 -15.33
C TYR A 257 4.56 1.75 -14.53
N LYS A 258 4.21 2.84 -15.21
CA LYS A 258 3.67 4.05 -14.57
C LYS A 258 2.37 3.75 -13.82
N MET A 259 1.46 3.00 -14.44
CA MET A 259 0.16 2.67 -13.86
C MET A 259 0.24 1.68 -12.70
N ARG A 260 1.25 0.79 -12.68
CA ARG A 260 1.41 -0.25 -11.66
C ARG A 260 2.42 0.08 -10.55
N ARG A 261 3.13 1.21 -10.62
CA ARG A 261 4.15 1.57 -9.62
C ARG A 261 3.61 1.59 -8.19
N LYS A 262 2.38 2.06 -7.97
CA LYS A 262 1.75 2.09 -6.65
C LYS A 262 1.28 0.72 -6.19
N LEU A 263 0.88 -0.13 -7.12
CA LEU A 263 0.62 -1.54 -6.87
C LEU A 263 1.88 -2.24 -6.35
N TYR A 264 3.01 -2.06 -7.02
CA TYR A 264 4.28 -2.65 -6.57
C TYR A 264 4.73 -2.08 -5.22
N GLN A 265 4.46 -0.81 -4.95
CA GLN A 265 4.72 -0.21 -3.64
C GLN A 265 3.90 -0.89 -2.53
N ALA A 266 2.64 -1.28 -2.78
CA ALA A 266 1.83 -2.02 -1.82
C ALA A 266 2.41 -3.42 -1.53
N TYR A 267 2.88 -4.14 -2.54
CA TYR A 267 3.58 -5.42 -2.35
C TYR A 267 4.88 -5.25 -1.57
N ASP A 268 5.67 -4.22 -1.90
CA ASP A 268 6.90 -3.91 -1.18
C ASP A 268 6.64 -3.65 0.30
N VAL A 269 5.53 -2.97 0.64
CA VAL A 269 5.14 -2.74 2.04
C VAL A 269 4.82 -4.05 2.73
N CYS A 270 4.00 -4.91 2.12
CA CYS A 270 3.64 -6.21 2.67
C CYS A 270 4.89 -7.06 2.93
N PHE A 271 5.77 -7.16 1.93
CA PHE A 271 7.00 -7.96 1.99
C PHE A 271 8.02 -7.38 2.98
N ALA A 272 8.30 -6.08 2.92
CA ALA A 272 9.30 -5.42 3.78
C ALA A 272 8.93 -5.46 5.26
N ASN A 273 7.64 -5.54 5.60
CA ASN A 273 7.16 -5.69 6.97
C ASN A 273 6.91 -7.15 7.36
N THR A 274 7.23 -8.10 6.47
CA THR A 274 7.08 -9.55 6.70
C THR A 274 5.71 -9.92 7.27
N LEU A 275 4.62 -9.37 6.68
CA LEU A 275 3.26 -9.50 7.22
C LEU A 275 2.81 -10.95 7.29
N TYR A 276 3.28 -11.81 6.39
CA TYR A 276 2.99 -13.24 6.45
C TYR A 276 3.50 -13.87 7.74
N THR A 277 4.76 -13.64 8.11
CA THR A 277 5.37 -14.22 9.30
C THR A 277 4.88 -13.56 10.59
N ASN A 278 4.79 -12.21 10.58
CA ASN A 278 4.54 -11.45 11.80
C ASN A 278 3.06 -11.25 12.11
N TYR A 279 2.17 -11.40 11.09
CA TYR A 279 0.74 -11.11 11.26
C TYR A 279 -0.19 -12.14 10.61
N GLY A 280 0.36 -13.11 9.87
CA GLY A 280 -0.43 -14.14 9.18
C GLY A 280 -1.19 -13.63 7.95
N PHE A 281 -0.75 -12.52 7.39
CA PHE A 281 -1.37 -11.94 6.20
C PHE A 281 -0.40 -11.94 5.02
N ASP A 282 -0.91 -12.41 3.88
CA ASP A 282 -0.20 -12.35 2.61
C ASP A 282 -1.02 -11.59 1.57
N LEU A 283 -0.36 -10.80 0.76
CA LEU A 283 -0.98 -10.03 -0.32
C LEU A 283 -0.60 -10.66 -1.65
N TYR A 284 -1.60 -11.10 -2.39
CA TYR A 284 -1.44 -11.78 -3.66
C TYR A 284 -1.62 -10.82 -4.83
N TYR A 285 -1.07 -11.19 -5.96
CA TYR A 285 -1.40 -10.60 -7.26
C TYR A 285 -1.96 -11.68 -8.19
N ASN A 286 -2.80 -11.28 -9.13
CA ASN A 286 -3.36 -12.19 -10.09
C ASN A 286 -2.30 -12.59 -11.13
N GLU A 287 -1.88 -13.84 -11.13
CA GLU A 287 -0.93 -14.43 -12.08
C GLU A 287 -1.63 -15.18 -13.24
N SER A 288 -2.93 -14.99 -13.40
CA SER A 288 -3.70 -15.72 -14.42
C SER A 288 -3.12 -15.45 -15.83
N GLY A 289 -2.90 -16.52 -16.56
CA GLY A 289 -2.51 -16.48 -17.97
C GLY A 289 -3.70 -16.46 -18.95
N ILE A 290 -4.93 -16.28 -18.44
CA ILE A 290 -6.14 -16.21 -19.25
C ILE A 290 -6.06 -14.99 -20.15
N LYS A 291 -6.43 -15.16 -21.42
CA LYS A 291 -6.54 -14.08 -22.39
C LYS A 291 -8.00 -13.75 -22.62
N THR A 292 -8.33 -12.48 -22.55
CA THR A 292 -9.66 -11.96 -22.86
C THR A 292 -9.57 -10.47 -23.16
N ASP A 293 -10.54 -9.94 -23.88
CA ASP A 293 -10.71 -8.49 -24.05
C ASP A 293 -11.31 -7.92 -22.77
N LEU A 294 -10.49 -7.27 -21.95
CA LEU A 294 -10.88 -6.76 -20.65
C LEU A 294 -11.37 -5.32 -20.67
N ASP A 295 -10.81 -4.50 -21.54
CA ASP A 295 -11.11 -3.08 -21.61
C ASP A 295 -12.07 -2.70 -22.77
N GLY A 296 -12.44 -3.68 -23.59
CA GLY A 296 -13.40 -3.52 -24.68
C GLY A 296 -12.80 -2.98 -25.97
N ASP A 297 -11.47 -2.99 -26.12
CA ASP A 297 -10.76 -2.49 -27.30
C ASP A 297 -10.68 -3.50 -28.44
N LYS A 298 -11.21 -4.72 -28.26
CA LYS A 298 -11.23 -5.87 -29.18
C LYS A 298 -9.85 -6.53 -29.36
N VAL A 299 -8.90 -6.26 -28.47
CA VAL A 299 -7.64 -6.95 -28.39
C VAL A 299 -7.66 -7.86 -27.15
N GLU A 300 -7.16 -9.10 -27.28
CA GLU A 300 -7.03 -9.98 -26.13
C GLU A 300 -5.83 -9.58 -25.26
N ASP A 301 -6.10 -9.24 -24.01
CA ASP A 301 -5.11 -9.00 -22.99
C ASP A 301 -4.81 -10.25 -22.17
N ILE A 302 -3.61 -10.32 -21.61
CA ILE A 302 -3.30 -11.29 -20.57
C ILE A 302 -3.83 -10.74 -19.24
N TYR A 303 -4.68 -11.52 -18.60
CA TYR A 303 -5.31 -11.20 -17.33
C TYR A 303 -4.33 -11.33 -16.16
N ASN A 304 -3.40 -10.38 -16.04
CA ASN A 304 -2.33 -10.41 -15.06
C ASN A 304 -2.29 -9.08 -14.28
N GLU A 305 -2.24 -9.17 -12.95
CA GLU A 305 -2.21 -8.02 -12.03
C GLU A 305 -3.40 -7.05 -12.16
N VAL A 306 -4.51 -7.50 -12.73
CA VAL A 306 -5.79 -6.77 -12.78
C VAL A 306 -6.91 -7.63 -12.21
N SER A 307 -8.02 -7.03 -11.79
CA SER A 307 -9.16 -7.74 -11.20
C SER A 307 -10.27 -7.99 -12.22
N VAL A 308 -10.98 -9.14 -12.13
CA VAL A 308 -12.26 -9.36 -12.80
C VAL A 308 -13.36 -8.49 -12.21
N ASN A 309 -13.20 -8.10 -10.95
CA ASN A 309 -14.17 -7.31 -10.22
C ASN A 309 -13.97 -5.84 -10.54
N LYS A 310 -15.06 -5.17 -10.85
CA LYS A 310 -15.09 -3.72 -11.06
C LYS A 310 -15.68 -3.05 -9.83
N SER A 311 -15.14 -1.91 -9.44
CA SER A 311 -15.56 -1.12 -8.30
C SER A 311 -15.40 0.37 -8.60
N ASP A 312 -15.53 1.23 -7.61
CA ASP A 312 -15.40 2.68 -7.70
C ASP A 312 -14.10 3.16 -8.38
N TYR A 313 -13.05 2.34 -8.37
CA TYR A 313 -11.77 2.66 -9.02
C TYR A 313 -11.89 2.84 -10.54
N ILE A 314 -12.92 2.26 -11.18
CA ILE A 314 -13.10 2.33 -12.64
C ILE A 314 -13.14 3.78 -13.12
N VAL A 315 -13.79 4.66 -12.37
CA VAL A 315 -13.88 6.09 -12.71
C VAL A 315 -12.51 6.75 -12.81
N PHE A 316 -11.61 6.39 -11.92
CA PHE A 316 -10.25 6.92 -11.86
C PHE A 316 -9.33 6.25 -12.88
N ASP A 317 -9.52 4.96 -13.11
CA ASP A 317 -8.80 4.22 -14.15
C ASP A 317 -9.10 4.77 -15.54
N GLU A 318 -10.38 5.01 -15.85
CA GLU A 318 -10.83 5.68 -17.10
C GLU A 318 -10.11 7.02 -17.31
N ALA A 319 -9.84 7.74 -16.23
CA ALA A 319 -9.11 9.00 -16.25
C ALA A 319 -7.57 8.85 -16.33
N GLY A 320 -7.04 7.61 -16.35
CA GLY A 320 -5.60 7.33 -16.41
C GLY A 320 -4.85 7.54 -15.10
N ILE A 321 -5.54 7.43 -13.98
CA ILE A 321 -4.96 7.51 -12.63
C ILE A 321 -4.47 6.11 -12.22
N PRO A 322 -3.26 5.97 -11.65
CA PRO A 322 -2.79 4.70 -11.08
C PRO A 322 -3.72 4.17 -10.00
N ILE A 323 -4.08 2.89 -10.10
CA ILE A 323 -5.00 2.21 -9.21
C ILE A 323 -4.26 1.18 -8.36
N VAL A 324 -4.69 1.06 -7.10
CA VAL A 324 -4.46 -0.09 -6.24
C VAL A 324 -5.80 -0.52 -5.69
N PHE A 325 -6.35 -1.57 -6.26
CA PHE A 325 -7.62 -2.15 -5.86
C PHE A 325 -7.39 -3.38 -5.00
N PHE A 326 -7.95 -3.38 -3.80
CA PHE A 326 -7.88 -4.50 -2.88
C PHE A 326 -9.22 -5.21 -2.82
N ASP A 327 -9.21 -6.50 -3.14
CA ASP A 327 -10.38 -7.37 -3.01
C ASP A 327 -9.98 -8.77 -2.56
N SER A 328 -10.92 -9.55 -2.05
CA SER A 328 -10.70 -10.98 -1.81
C SER A 328 -11.40 -11.83 -2.85
N PHE A 329 -10.65 -12.76 -3.44
CA PHE A 329 -11.09 -13.59 -4.55
C PHE A 329 -10.27 -14.88 -4.64
N GLU A 330 -10.50 -15.70 -5.69
CA GLU A 330 -9.63 -16.81 -6.09
C GLU A 330 -9.44 -16.77 -7.61
N TYR A 331 -8.22 -16.49 -8.04
CA TYR A 331 -7.86 -16.37 -9.46
C TYR A 331 -7.22 -17.62 -10.07
N ASN A 332 -6.99 -18.66 -9.29
CA ASN A 332 -6.34 -19.87 -9.78
C ASN A 332 -7.31 -20.79 -10.53
N PHE A 333 -7.75 -20.32 -11.71
CA PHE A 333 -8.61 -21.03 -12.65
C PHE A 333 -8.04 -20.96 -14.06
N THR A 334 -8.58 -21.78 -14.97
CA THR A 334 -8.16 -21.88 -16.36
C THR A 334 -9.07 -21.12 -17.32
N SER A 335 -10.24 -20.72 -16.88
CA SER A 335 -11.22 -19.91 -17.65
C SER A 335 -11.83 -18.80 -16.79
N MET A 336 -12.35 -17.78 -17.44
CA MET A 336 -13.04 -16.67 -16.74
C MET A 336 -14.36 -17.15 -16.12
N GLU A 337 -15.06 -18.06 -16.77
CA GLU A 337 -16.34 -18.59 -16.35
C GLU A 337 -16.25 -19.39 -15.06
N ASP A 338 -15.08 -20.00 -14.82
CA ASP A 338 -14.83 -20.78 -13.61
C ASP A 338 -14.43 -19.93 -12.39
N MET A 339 -14.05 -18.64 -12.62
CA MET A 339 -13.58 -17.77 -11.55
C MET A 339 -14.67 -17.51 -10.51
N LYS A 340 -14.28 -17.55 -9.24
CA LYS A 340 -15.17 -17.38 -8.09
C LYS A 340 -14.41 -16.82 -6.88
N GLU A 341 -15.15 -16.40 -5.86
CA GLU A 341 -14.53 -15.82 -4.67
C GLU A 341 -13.82 -16.88 -3.82
N THR A 342 -14.36 -18.13 -3.75
CA THR A 342 -13.80 -19.13 -2.86
C THR A 342 -13.95 -20.58 -3.39
N LYS A 343 -12.96 -21.39 -3.11
CA LYS A 343 -12.97 -22.87 -3.26
C LYS A 343 -13.32 -23.58 -1.97
N ASN A 344 -13.55 -22.85 -0.87
CA ASN A 344 -13.92 -23.43 0.40
C ASN A 344 -15.22 -24.24 0.26
N LEU A 345 -15.17 -25.53 0.58
CA LEU A 345 -16.29 -26.47 0.42
C LEU A 345 -17.50 -26.09 1.27
N ASN A 346 -17.32 -25.35 2.36
CA ASN A 346 -18.41 -24.88 3.21
C ASN A 346 -19.10 -23.61 2.65
N LEU A 347 -18.56 -23.01 1.59
CA LEU A 347 -19.05 -21.78 0.94
C LEU A 347 -19.46 -22.05 -0.52
N GLN A 348 -20.05 -23.22 -0.80
CA GLN A 348 -20.42 -23.63 -2.15
C GLN A 348 -21.93 -23.58 -2.43
N ASN A 349 -22.75 -22.99 -1.54
CA ASN A 349 -24.18 -22.88 -1.76
C ASN A 349 -24.54 -22.15 -3.07
N TYR A 350 -23.70 -21.20 -3.47
CA TYR A 350 -23.80 -20.43 -4.74
C TYR A 350 -22.56 -20.65 -5.63
N GLY A 351 -22.02 -21.87 -5.62
CA GLY A 351 -20.87 -22.22 -6.47
C GLY A 351 -19.55 -21.52 -6.08
N GLY A 352 -19.45 -21.02 -4.84
CA GLY A 352 -18.29 -20.27 -4.35
C GLY A 352 -18.34 -18.77 -4.64
N MET A 353 -19.49 -18.23 -5.10
CA MET A 353 -19.78 -16.80 -5.13
C MET A 353 -20.48 -16.40 -3.84
N ILE A 354 -20.05 -15.32 -3.23
CA ILE A 354 -20.56 -14.83 -1.94
C ILE A 354 -21.25 -13.48 -2.10
N ARG A 355 -20.63 -12.54 -2.79
CA ARG A 355 -21.22 -11.23 -3.07
C ARG A 355 -22.62 -11.36 -3.64
N ARG A 356 -23.55 -10.54 -3.16
CA ARG A 356 -24.92 -10.48 -3.65
C ARG A 356 -25.67 -11.81 -3.55
N THR A 357 -25.24 -12.71 -2.65
CA THR A 357 -25.90 -13.96 -2.31
C THR A 357 -26.34 -13.95 -0.86
N ASN A 358 -27.19 -14.89 -0.45
CA ASN A 358 -27.57 -15.00 0.95
C ASN A 358 -26.42 -15.42 1.88
N ASP A 359 -25.33 -15.95 1.32
CA ASP A 359 -24.11 -16.33 2.07
C ASP A 359 -23.24 -15.11 2.45
N ASP A 360 -23.48 -13.92 1.84
CA ASP A 360 -22.87 -12.67 2.30
C ASP A 360 -23.56 -12.20 3.59
N SER A 361 -23.27 -12.89 4.67
CA SER A 361 -23.81 -12.68 6.00
C SER A 361 -22.75 -12.88 7.06
N TYR A 362 -22.63 -11.92 8.00
CA TYR A 362 -21.63 -11.99 9.06
C TYR A 362 -21.82 -13.23 9.93
N LEU A 363 -23.08 -13.60 10.26
CA LEU A 363 -23.37 -14.79 11.06
C LEU A 363 -22.88 -16.06 10.36
N PHE A 364 -23.13 -16.18 9.06
CA PHE A 364 -22.71 -17.34 8.30
C PHE A 364 -21.19 -17.38 8.11
N LEU A 365 -20.60 -16.28 7.65
CA LEU A 365 -19.16 -16.22 7.38
C LEU A 365 -18.34 -16.38 8.67
N ASP A 366 -18.74 -15.75 9.78
CA ASP A 366 -18.10 -15.94 11.08
C ASP A 366 -18.16 -17.40 11.55
N SER A 367 -19.25 -18.14 11.23
CA SER A 367 -19.38 -19.55 11.58
C SER A 367 -18.52 -20.50 10.75
N VAL A 368 -18.13 -20.08 9.53
CA VAL A 368 -17.39 -20.90 8.56
C VAL A 368 -15.91 -20.53 8.50
N LEU A 369 -15.59 -19.25 8.66
CA LEU A 369 -14.25 -18.68 8.45
C LEU A 369 -13.48 -18.45 9.75
N VAL A 370 -13.85 -19.16 10.82
CA VAL A 370 -13.10 -19.10 12.09
C VAL A 370 -11.76 -19.81 11.94
N GLU A 371 -10.72 -19.13 12.30
CA GLU A 371 -9.37 -19.65 12.39
C GLU A 371 -8.91 -19.66 13.86
N PRO A 372 -8.00 -20.54 14.27
CA PRO A 372 -7.45 -20.49 15.61
C PRO A 372 -6.59 -19.23 15.80
N ASP A 373 -6.50 -18.75 17.03
CA ASP A 373 -5.50 -17.75 17.39
C ASP A 373 -4.09 -18.37 17.26
N TYR A 374 -3.14 -17.57 16.83
CA TYR A 374 -1.77 -18.01 16.58
C TYR A 374 -0.76 -17.25 17.44
N ASP A 375 0.07 -18.01 18.14
CA ASP A 375 1.39 -17.58 18.60
C ASP A 375 2.38 -17.93 17.48
N ARG A 376 2.83 -16.92 16.74
CA ARG A 376 3.65 -17.13 15.53
C ARG A 376 5.13 -17.16 15.83
N ASN A 377 5.55 -16.53 16.90
CA ASN A 377 6.94 -16.42 17.28
C ASN A 377 7.33 -17.42 18.41
N GLY A 378 6.36 -18.08 19.05
CA GLY A 378 6.57 -19.09 20.07
C GLY A 378 6.92 -18.52 21.45
N ASP A 379 6.55 -17.26 21.73
CA ASP A 379 6.83 -16.63 23.04
C ASP A 379 5.73 -16.85 24.08
N GLY A 380 4.63 -17.50 23.69
CA GLY A 380 3.47 -17.80 24.53
C GLY A 380 2.38 -16.72 24.48
N GLU A 381 2.59 -15.64 23.73
CA GLU A 381 1.59 -14.61 23.50
C GLU A 381 0.88 -14.81 22.15
N ILE A 382 -0.36 -14.37 22.02
CA ILE A 382 -1.10 -14.45 20.76
C ILE A 382 -0.71 -13.25 19.88
N ASP A 383 0.03 -13.51 18.80
CA ASP A 383 0.43 -12.49 17.83
C ASP A 383 -0.71 -12.07 16.91
N THR A 384 -1.60 -12.99 16.56
CA THR A 384 -2.75 -12.76 15.69
C THR A 384 -3.99 -13.43 16.21
N SER A 385 -5.09 -12.68 16.24
CA SER A 385 -6.39 -13.29 16.50
C SER A 385 -6.78 -14.21 15.34
N GLY A 386 -7.62 -15.22 15.61
CA GLY A 386 -8.21 -16.07 14.57
C GLY A 386 -9.30 -15.37 13.75
N ASP A 387 -9.57 -14.10 13.98
CA ASP A 387 -10.55 -13.32 13.22
C ASP A 387 -9.97 -12.90 11.85
N ARG A 388 -10.31 -13.66 10.81
CA ARG A 388 -9.91 -13.39 9.42
C ARG A 388 -10.29 -11.98 8.97
N LEU A 389 -11.47 -11.49 9.34
CA LEU A 389 -11.93 -10.15 8.96
C LEU A 389 -11.03 -9.08 9.57
N GLN A 390 -10.71 -9.20 10.86
CA GLN A 390 -9.78 -8.30 11.57
C GLN A 390 -8.40 -8.31 10.95
N ILE A 391 -7.84 -9.51 10.70
CA ILE A 391 -6.50 -9.65 10.08
C ILE A 391 -6.44 -8.90 8.76
N ARG A 392 -7.43 -9.11 7.89
CA ARG A 392 -7.45 -8.54 6.54
C ARG A 392 -7.67 -7.04 6.54
N ILE A 393 -8.63 -6.54 7.30
CA ILE A 393 -8.88 -5.10 7.44
C ILE A 393 -7.62 -4.37 7.96
N ASN A 394 -7.03 -4.89 9.04
CA ASN A 394 -5.86 -4.26 9.65
C ASN A 394 -4.64 -4.29 8.74
N ALA A 395 -4.40 -5.42 8.06
CA ALA A 395 -3.28 -5.54 7.13
C ALA A 395 -3.40 -4.59 5.93
N ILE A 396 -4.59 -4.51 5.31
CA ILE A 396 -4.80 -3.60 4.17
C ILE A 396 -4.74 -2.14 4.61
N ALA A 397 -5.36 -1.78 5.73
CA ALA A 397 -5.24 -0.43 6.29
C ALA A 397 -3.78 -0.05 6.56
N PHE A 398 -2.99 -0.97 7.14
CA PHE A 398 -1.56 -0.79 7.36
C PHE A 398 -0.79 -0.61 6.05
N ILE A 399 -1.06 -1.44 5.04
CA ILE A 399 -0.39 -1.34 3.73
C ILE A 399 -0.66 0.02 3.09
N ILE A 400 -1.89 0.52 3.13
CA ILE A 400 -2.26 1.83 2.60
C ILE A 400 -1.48 2.94 3.32
N VAL A 401 -1.50 2.94 4.66
CA VAL A 401 -0.83 3.97 5.47
C VAL A 401 0.69 3.97 5.24
N GLU A 402 1.32 2.80 5.26
CA GLU A 402 2.77 2.66 5.02
C GLU A 402 3.16 3.03 3.58
N ALA A 403 2.32 2.72 2.58
CA ALA A 403 2.56 3.14 1.20
C ALA A 403 2.50 4.67 1.06
N LEU A 404 1.61 5.34 1.79
CA LEU A 404 1.55 6.80 1.84
C LEU A 404 2.79 7.41 2.52
N LEU A 405 3.30 6.79 3.58
CA LEU A 405 4.54 7.20 4.26
C LEU A 405 5.78 7.05 3.37
N LYS A 406 5.84 6.00 2.56
CA LYS A 406 6.92 5.82 1.57
C LYS A 406 6.96 6.95 0.52
N GLY A 407 5.82 7.59 0.29
CA GLY A 407 5.71 8.76 -0.54
C GLY A 407 5.57 8.48 -2.04
N SER A 408 6.00 9.44 -2.84
CA SER A 408 5.84 9.48 -4.30
C SER A 408 7.20 9.45 -5.00
N ASP A 409 7.21 9.00 -6.26
CA ASP A 409 8.41 9.08 -7.13
C ASP A 409 8.68 10.52 -7.62
N TYR A 410 7.85 11.48 -7.22
CA TYR A 410 7.92 12.87 -7.68
C TYR A 410 8.70 13.83 -6.76
N GLY A 411 9.44 13.30 -5.80
CA GLY A 411 10.24 14.09 -4.89
C GLY A 411 10.37 13.47 -3.51
N MET A 412 11.18 14.07 -2.66
CA MET A 412 11.41 13.65 -1.29
C MET A 412 10.21 14.02 -0.40
N THR A 413 9.87 13.16 0.53
CA THR A 413 8.98 13.54 1.64
C THR A 413 9.63 14.60 2.51
N LYS A 414 8.84 15.28 3.35
CA LYS A 414 9.39 16.26 4.32
C LYS A 414 10.49 15.65 5.18
N ALA A 415 10.29 14.43 5.68
CA ALA A 415 11.30 13.75 6.50
C ALA A 415 12.59 13.46 5.73
N GLN A 416 12.49 12.95 4.49
CA GLN A 416 13.65 12.72 3.63
C GLN A 416 14.39 14.02 3.28
N TYR A 417 13.65 15.11 3.06
CA TYR A 417 14.22 16.41 2.77
C TYR A 417 14.94 17.00 3.98
N ASP A 418 14.37 16.88 5.19
CA ASP A 418 15.02 17.33 6.41
C ASP A 418 16.31 16.54 6.70
N GLU A 419 16.30 15.23 6.43
CA GLU A 419 17.50 14.38 6.53
C GLU A 419 18.58 14.80 5.52
N TYR A 420 18.19 15.05 4.27
CA TYR A 420 19.07 15.59 3.23
C TYR A 420 19.72 16.91 3.66
N LEU A 421 18.95 17.85 4.21
CA LEU A 421 19.47 19.13 4.69
C LEU A 421 20.45 18.93 5.88
N ALA A 422 20.13 18.03 6.78
CA ALA A 422 21.00 17.71 7.93
C ALA A 422 22.32 17.07 7.47
N GLN A 423 22.27 16.20 6.46
CA GLN A 423 23.48 15.60 5.88
C GLN A 423 24.32 16.64 5.16
N LYS A 424 23.73 17.50 4.32
CA LYS A 424 24.40 18.57 3.61
C LYS A 424 25.10 19.54 4.57
N ALA A 425 24.44 19.94 5.66
CA ALA A 425 25.03 20.78 6.69
C ALA A 425 26.26 20.12 7.38
N LYS A 426 26.23 18.81 7.59
CA LYS A 426 27.37 18.06 8.13
C LYS A 426 28.55 18.04 7.15
N GLU A 427 28.29 17.83 5.87
CA GLU A 427 29.31 17.84 4.81
C GLU A 427 29.97 19.22 4.66
N GLU A 428 29.18 20.30 4.68
CA GLU A 428 29.68 21.66 4.65
C GLU A 428 30.53 22.00 5.88
N ALA A 429 30.10 21.59 7.07
CA ALA A 429 30.87 21.76 8.30
C ALA A 429 32.21 21.00 8.26
N LEU A 430 32.22 19.78 7.72
CA LEU A 430 33.43 18.98 7.57
C LEU A 430 34.39 19.59 6.55
N ALA A 431 33.87 20.11 5.43
CA ALA A 431 34.66 20.80 4.41
C ALA A 431 35.29 22.07 4.95
N SER A 432 34.61 22.86 5.78
CA SER A 432 35.17 24.08 6.42
C SER A 432 36.30 23.74 7.40
N VAL A 433 36.17 22.69 8.20
CA VAL A 433 37.24 22.24 9.11
C VAL A 433 38.48 21.78 8.34
N ASN A 434 38.29 21.04 7.24
CA ASN A 434 39.40 20.57 6.42
C ASN A 434 40.11 21.74 5.67
N SER A 435 39.40 22.79 5.28
CA SER A 435 39.99 23.99 4.65
C SER A 435 40.81 24.82 5.64
N GLU A 436 40.38 24.91 6.91
CA GLU A 436 41.14 25.60 7.96
C GLU A 436 42.42 24.83 8.36
N THR A 437 42.39 23.49 8.35
CA THR A 437 43.57 22.65 8.66
C THR A 437 44.59 22.69 7.54
N THR A 438 44.20 22.89 6.27
CA THR A 438 45.16 23.03 5.17
C THR A 438 45.79 24.42 5.10
N ALA A 439 45.13 25.45 5.63
CA ALA A 439 45.65 26.82 5.65
C ALA A 439 46.69 27.08 6.79
N THR A 440 46.79 26.17 7.76
CA THR A 440 47.68 26.27 8.94
C THR A 440 48.95 25.44 8.85
N ALA A 441 49.21 24.73 7.76
CA ALA A 441 50.48 24.02 7.59
C ALA A 441 51.62 25.04 7.38
N PRO A 442 52.66 25.10 8.29
CA PRO A 442 53.79 26.04 8.10
C PRO A 442 54.59 25.59 6.89
N SER A 443 54.75 26.49 5.93
CA SER A 443 55.66 26.29 4.79
C SER A 443 57.11 26.15 5.35
N ILE A 444 57.61 24.93 5.37
CA ILE A 444 59.01 24.66 5.67
C ILE A 444 59.80 25.11 4.43
N ARG A 445 60.35 26.31 4.54
CA ARG A 445 61.31 26.86 3.58
C ARG A 445 62.57 26.00 3.67
N ARG A 446 62.79 25.09 2.74
CA ARG A 446 64.02 24.35 2.56
C ARG A 446 65.09 25.30 2.01
N THR A 447 66.03 25.75 2.84
CA THR A 447 67.25 26.39 2.42
C THR A 447 68.14 25.36 1.75
N THR A 448 68.34 25.50 0.45
CA THR A 448 69.35 24.78 -0.33
C THR A 448 70.73 25.33 0.02
N ALA A 449 71.57 24.49 0.63
CA ALA A 449 73.03 24.69 0.61
C ALA A 449 73.58 23.97 -0.61
N GLU A 450 74.21 24.71 -1.49
CA GLU A 450 75.00 24.20 -2.60
C GLU A 450 76.21 23.41 -2.07
N THR A 451 76.41 22.20 -2.56
CA THR A 451 77.73 21.57 -2.67
C THR A 451 77.74 20.76 -3.98
N SER A 452 78.69 21.14 -4.81
CA SER A 452 79.10 20.52 -6.06
C SER A 452 79.78 19.17 -5.83
N GLU A 453 79.50 18.16 -6.68
CA GLU A 453 80.47 17.33 -7.41
C GLU A 453 79.75 16.12 -7.99
N SER A 454 79.81 16.03 -9.22
CA SER A 454 80.43 15.20 -10.31
C SER A 454 79.92 13.79 -10.46
N SER A 455 79.44 13.57 -11.67
CA SER A 455 79.59 12.39 -12.59
C SER A 455 79.16 11.01 -12.07
N GLU A 456 78.18 10.39 -12.73
CA GLU A 456 78.39 9.45 -13.82
C GLU A 456 77.06 8.87 -14.34
N GLU A 457 77.05 8.74 -15.66
CA GLU A 457 76.03 8.08 -16.46
C GLU A 457 75.84 6.61 -16.07
N THR A 458 74.60 6.16 -16.09
CA THR A 458 74.30 4.90 -16.77
C THR A 458 72.81 4.83 -17.15
N THR A 459 72.60 4.80 -18.44
CA THR A 459 71.42 4.39 -19.15
C THR A 459 70.96 2.97 -18.75
N THR A 460 69.66 2.80 -18.59
CA THR A 460 68.95 1.65 -19.22
C THR A 460 67.46 1.92 -19.29
N GLU A 461 67.06 1.64 -20.51
CA GLU A 461 65.70 1.66 -21.09
C GLU A 461 64.68 0.76 -20.41
N SER A 462 63.48 1.11 -20.76
CA SER A 462 62.44 0.13 -21.25
C SER A 462 61.42 -0.33 -20.20
N THR A 463 60.29 0.02 -20.47
CA THR A 463 59.10 -0.51 -21.11
C THR A 463 57.94 -0.89 -20.22
N ALA A 464 56.86 -0.37 -20.64
CA ALA A 464 55.59 -1.03 -20.92
C ALA A 464 54.52 -1.17 -19.80
N ALA A 465 53.50 -0.47 -20.11
CA ALA A 465 52.13 -0.64 -19.57
C ALA A 465 51.60 -2.05 -19.74
N ALA A 466 50.90 -2.54 -18.76
CA ALA A 466 50.04 -3.69 -18.91
C ALA A 466 48.61 -3.37 -18.42
N THR A 467 47.76 -3.12 -19.37
CA THR A 467 46.32 -3.16 -19.28
C THR A 467 45.82 -4.57 -19.05
N THR A 468 45.16 -4.85 -17.96
CA THR A 468 44.44 -6.11 -17.77
C THR A 468 43.00 -5.99 -18.27
N LYS A 469 42.71 -6.67 -19.35
CA LYS A 469 41.38 -6.94 -19.91
C LYS A 469 40.69 -8.04 -19.10
N ALA A 470 39.43 -7.84 -18.78
CA ALA A 470 38.50 -8.84 -18.25
C ALA A 470 38.16 -9.89 -19.34
N PRO A 471 37.90 -11.15 -18.97
CA PRO A 471 37.59 -12.20 -19.95
C PRO A 471 36.08 -12.21 -20.29
N THR A 472 35.78 -12.06 -21.58
CA THR A 472 34.49 -12.33 -22.20
C THR A 472 34.18 -13.81 -22.24
N LYS A 473 33.05 -14.23 -21.67
CA LYS A 473 32.52 -15.61 -21.85
C LYS A 473 31.80 -15.74 -23.17
N LYS A 474 32.25 -16.74 -23.96
CA LYS A 474 31.64 -17.21 -25.20
C LYS A 474 30.30 -17.93 -24.92
N PRO A 475 29.27 -17.81 -25.79
CA PRO A 475 28.03 -18.56 -25.64
C PRO A 475 28.17 -20.00 -26.11
N THR A 476 27.73 -20.94 -25.28
CA THR A 476 27.65 -22.37 -25.59
C THR A 476 26.41 -22.66 -26.44
N LYS A 477 26.62 -23.44 -27.52
CA LYS A 477 25.58 -23.90 -28.44
C LYS A 477 24.61 -24.88 -27.79
N LYS A 478 23.32 -24.66 -28.04
CA LYS A 478 22.18 -25.51 -27.71
C LYS A 478 22.17 -26.76 -28.63
N PRO A 479 21.91 -27.97 -28.12
CA PRO A 479 21.73 -29.13 -29.00
C PRO A 479 20.29 -29.18 -29.54
N THR A 480 20.20 -29.33 -30.86
CA THR A 480 18.97 -29.58 -31.63
C THR A 480 18.43 -30.98 -31.34
N LYS A 481 17.19 -31.08 -30.89
CA LYS A 481 16.42 -32.33 -30.83
C LYS A 481 15.66 -32.56 -32.14
N LYS A 482 15.86 -33.77 -32.70
CA LYS A 482 15.21 -34.34 -33.87
C LYS A 482 13.68 -34.54 -33.64
N PRO A 483 12.83 -34.39 -34.65
CA PRO A 483 11.38 -34.60 -34.51
C PRO A 483 11.05 -36.10 -34.55
N THR A 484 10.27 -36.54 -33.59
CA THR A 484 9.65 -37.87 -33.56
C THR A 484 8.30 -37.86 -34.27
N LYS A 485 8.09 -38.89 -35.09
CA LYS A 485 6.93 -39.12 -35.94
C LYS A 485 5.63 -39.33 -35.14
N LYS A 486 4.55 -38.74 -35.66
CA LYS A 486 3.15 -38.93 -35.28
C LYS A 486 2.69 -40.37 -35.59
N PRO A 487 1.89 -41.03 -34.73
CA PRO A 487 1.10 -42.17 -35.15
C PRO A 487 -0.30 -41.73 -35.63
N THR A 488 -0.66 -42.22 -36.78
CA THR A 488 -2.00 -42.09 -37.41
C THR A 488 -3.06 -42.87 -36.61
N ALA A 489 -4.14 -42.23 -36.25
CA ALA A 489 -5.32 -42.86 -35.68
C ALA A 489 -6.25 -43.34 -36.79
N LYS A 490 -6.59 -44.64 -36.74
CA LYS A 490 -7.62 -45.30 -37.54
C LYS A 490 -9.00 -44.93 -37.06
N ALA A 491 -9.85 -44.50 -37.99
CA ALA A 491 -11.29 -44.41 -37.82
C ALA A 491 -11.91 -45.78 -37.57
N LYS A 492 -12.82 -45.90 -36.60
CA LYS A 492 -13.86 -46.93 -36.54
C LYS A 492 -15.22 -46.28 -36.51
N LYS A 493 -16.00 -46.70 -37.51
CA LYS A 493 -17.43 -46.42 -37.72
C LYS A 493 -18.28 -47.47 -37.01
N LYS A 494 -19.55 -47.09 -36.71
CA LYS A 494 -20.72 -47.93 -36.31
C LYS A 494 -20.84 -48.14 -34.78
N THR A 495 -21.97 -47.92 -34.24
CA THR A 495 -23.40 -47.87 -34.62
C THR A 495 -24.14 -46.94 -33.65
#